data_a93691c66f8a0e7b85bb85f18853d5d2
#
_entry.id   a93691c66f8a0e7b85bb85f18853d5d2
#
_cell.length_a   1.000
_cell.length_b   1.000
_cell.length_c   1.000
_cell.angle_alpha   90.00
_cell.angle_beta   90.00
_cell.angle_gamma   90.00
#
_symmetry.space_group_name_H-M   'P 1'
#
loop_
_entity.id
_entity.type
_entity.pdbx_description
1 polymer ?
#
loop_
_entity_poly.entity_id
_entity_poly.type
_entity_poly.pdbx_seq_one_letter_code
_entity_poly.pdbx_strand_id
1 'polypeptide(L)'
;MLLVLFSALVLNACTKPPAKSTAPTAKIVPGGWTLDNNQRAKLSDYKGKVVLLDFYATWCEPCRAETPHLVQLQKQYAEQGLQVIGLNVGGEDDREEVPGYAKEFGIQYPLAFPDDELADAYLGDNQNIPQSFVFDRSGNLIKRFIGYSNNSGVELERVVKAAVTSSQ
;
A
#
# COMPACT_ATOMS: atom_id res chain seq x y z
N MET A 1 -12.90 42.59 -65.43
CA MET A 1 -12.63 42.83 -64.04
C MET A 1 -13.37 41.75 -63.25
N LEU A 2 -12.69 40.66 -62.94
CA LEU A 2 -13.28 39.44 -62.38
C LEU A 2 -12.92 39.36 -60.88
N LEU A 3 -13.93 39.49 -60.02
CA LEU A 3 -13.76 39.37 -58.59
C LEU A 3 -13.87 37.88 -58.20
N VAL A 4 -12.77 37.32 -57.71
CA VAL A 4 -12.71 36.00 -57.14
C VAL A 4 -12.97 36.12 -55.61
N LEU A 5 -14.12 35.65 -55.18
CA LEU A 5 -14.46 35.54 -53.75
C LEU A 5 -13.80 34.23 -53.19
N PHE A 6 -12.80 34.43 -52.33
CA PHE A 6 -12.21 33.33 -51.53
C PHE A 6 -13.10 33.07 -50.28
N SER A 7 -13.83 31.99 -50.30
CA SER A 7 -14.58 31.48 -49.13
C SER A 7 -13.61 30.75 -48.22
N ALA A 8 -13.31 31.32 -47.06
CA ALA A 8 -12.50 30.68 -46.02
C ALA A 8 -13.36 29.74 -45.23
N LEU A 9 -13.13 28.44 -45.41
CA LEU A 9 -13.76 27.34 -44.62
C LEU A 9 -13.03 27.24 -43.27
N VAL A 10 -13.65 27.77 -42.19
CA VAL A 10 -13.13 27.62 -40.81
C VAL A 10 -13.48 26.24 -40.30
N LEU A 11 -12.51 25.32 -40.26
CA LEU A 11 -12.63 24.04 -39.56
C LEU A 11 -12.55 24.29 -38.04
N ASN A 12 -13.72 24.25 -37.38
CA ASN A 12 -13.78 24.19 -35.92
C ASN A 12 -13.36 22.79 -35.46
N ALA A 13 -12.07 22.65 -35.06
CA ALA A 13 -11.60 21.47 -34.37
C ALA A 13 -12.15 21.49 -32.93
N CYS A 14 -13.20 20.68 -32.66
CA CYS A 14 -13.64 20.38 -31.30
C CYS A 14 -12.53 19.59 -30.57
N THR A 15 -11.67 20.30 -29.86
CA THR A 15 -10.76 19.67 -28.89
C THR A 15 -11.56 19.30 -27.64
N LYS A 16 -11.83 18.00 -27.48
CA LYS A 16 -12.41 17.42 -26.28
C LYS A 16 -11.46 17.68 -25.11
N PRO A 17 -11.91 18.33 -24.02
CA PRO A 17 -11.04 18.56 -22.87
C PRO A 17 -10.60 17.23 -22.27
N PRO A 18 -9.37 17.12 -21.74
CA PRO A 18 -8.91 15.89 -21.11
C PRO A 18 -9.81 15.57 -19.93
N ALA A 19 -10.29 14.32 -19.89
CA ALA A 19 -11.09 13.81 -18.80
C ALA A 19 -10.26 13.95 -17.51
N LYS A 20 -10.78 14.74 -16.54
CA LYS A 20 -10.24 14.80 -15.19
C LYS A 20 -10.31 13.36 -14.64
N SER A 21 -9.15 12.73 -14.47
CA SER A 21 -9.01 11.51 -13.69
C SER A 21 -9.45 11.83 -12.26
N THR A 22 -10.66 11.45 -11.91
CA THR A 22 -11.12 11.45 -10.53
C THR A 22 -10.40 10.29 -9.85
N ALA A 23 -9.22 10.57 -9.27
CA ALA A 23 -8.62 9.65 -8.34
C ALA A 23 -9.65 9.37 -7.24
N PRO A 24 -9.87 8.08 -6.87
CA PRO A 24 -10.79 7.76 -5.79
C PRO A 24 -10.30 8.50 -4.54
N THR A 25 -11.18 9.35 -3.98
CA THR A 25 -10.91 10.02 -2.70
C THR A 25 -10.74 8.92 -1.68
N ALA A 26 -9.50 8.71 -1.23
CA ALA A 26 -9.19 7.71 -0.21
C ALA A 26 -10.02 8.06 1.02
N LYS A 27 -10.97 7.20 1.35
CA LYS A 27 -11.71 7.27 2.60
C LYS A 27 -10.66 7.10 3.69
N ILE A 28 -10.46 8.11 4.53
CA ILE A 28 -9.63 7.96 5.73
C ILE A 28 -10.25 6.83 6.52
N VAL A 29 -9.59 5.68 6.57
CA VAL A 29 -10.07 4.54 7.34
C VAL A 29 -9.77 4.87 8.80
N PRO A 30 -10.77 4.85 9.67
CA PRO A 30 -10.58 5.06 11.09
C PRO A 30 -9.76 3.91 11.68
N GLY A 31 -9.25 4.10 12.91
CA GLY A 31 -8.46 3.12 13.61
C GLY A 31 -6.95 3.33 13.50
N GLY A 32 -6.22 2.42 14.11
CA GLY A 32 -4.76 2.43 14.18
C GLY A 32 -4.23 1.09 14.66
N TRP A 33 -2.98 1.10 15.09
CA TRP A 33 -2.30 -0.09 15.61
C TRP A 33 -1.45 0.25 16.84
N THR A 34 -1.14 -0.76 17.62
CA THR A 34 -0.24 -0.68 18.76
C THR A 34 1.07 -1.37 18.39
N LEU A 35 2.18 -0.63 18.46
CA LEU A 35 3.52 -1.15 18.28
C LEU A 35 3.94 -2.04 19.47
N ASP A 36 4.98 -2.83 19.31
CA ASP A 36 5.57 -3.68 20.36
C ASP A 36 5.98 -2.92 21.63
N ASN A 37 6.32 -1.63 21.49
CA ASN A 37 6.65 -0.73 22.63
C ASN A 37 5.41 -0.05 23.25
N ASN A 38 4.20 -0.53 22.99
CA ASN A 38 2.91 0.02 23.41
C ASN A 38 2.57 1.43 22.88
N GLN A 39 3.32 1.97 21.94
CA GLN A 39 2.96 3.22 21.29
C GLN A 39 1.86 3.01 20.25
N ARG A 40 0.89 3.93 20.25
CA ARG A 40 -0.17 3.95 19.23
C ARG A 40 0.31 4.68 17.99
N ALA A 41 -0.03 4.14 16.84
CA ALA A 41 0.23 4.75 15.55
C ALA A 41 -0.96 4.56 14.59
N LYS A 42 -1.02 5.35 13.54
CA LYS A 42 -2.03 5.29 12.49
C LYS A 42 -1.42 5.71 11.16
N LEU A 43 -2.07 5.40 10.05
CA LEU A 43 -1.56 5.68 8.71
C LEU A 43 -1.17 7.16 8.49
N SER A 44 -1.93 8.10 9.07
CA SER A 44 -1.64 9.54 8.92
C SER A 44 -0.33 10.00 9.56
N ASP A 45 0.25 9.22 10.47
CA ASP A 45 1.53 9.55 11.12
C ASP A 45 2.72 9.33 10.19
N TYR A 46 2.50 8.64 9.06
CA TYR A 46 3.48 8.32 8.04
C TYR A 46 3.36 9.20 6.77
N LYS A 47 2.69 10.34 6.85
CA LYS A 47 2.62 11.29 5.72
C LYS A 47 4.00 11.61 5.17
N GLY A 48 4.12 11.67 3.85
CA GLY A 48 5.39 11.86 3.15
C GLY A 48 6.15 10.55 2.86
N LYS A 49 5.70 9.43 3.40
CA LYS A 49 6.23 8.09 3.09
C LYS A 49 5.27 7.28 2.23
N VAL A 50 5.81 6.42 1.39
CA VAL A 50 5.06 5.31 0.80
C VAL A 50 4.92 4.26 1.90
N VAL A 51 3.70 3.85 2.21
CA VAL A 51 3.44 2.88 3.28
C VAL A 51 2.94 1.57 2.68
N LEU A 52 3.50 0.47 3.16
CA LEU A 52 3.01 -0.87 2.89
C LEU A 52 2.53 -1.47 4.23
N LEU A 53 1.21 -1.62 4.38
CA LEU A 53 0.62 -2.36 5.50
C LEU A 53 0.45 -3.81 5.07
N ASP A 54 0.96 -4.73 5.88
CA ASP A 54 0.85 -6.18 5.66
C ASP A 54 0.12 -6.84 6.83
N PHE A 55 -1.07 -7.37 6.58
CA PHE A 55 -1.85 -8.14 7.54
C PHE A 55 -1.43 -9.61 7.49
N TYR A 56 -0.86 -10.11 8.58
CA TYR A 56 -0.23 -11.42 8.65
C TYR A 56 -0.52 -12.14 9.98
N ALA A 57 -0.15 -13.42 10.03
CA ALA A 57 0.01 -14.18 11.26
C ALA A 57 1.28 -15.05 11.18
N THR A 58 1.89 -15.39 12.33
CA THR A 58 3.16 -16.13 12.36
C THR A 58 3.01 -17.57 11.86
N TRP A 59 1.83 -18.17 12.04
CA TRP A 59 1.47 -19.52 11.61
C TRP A 59 0.98 -19.59 10.15
N CYS A 60 0.79 -18.45 9.48
CA CYS A 60 0.24 -18.40 8.12
C CYS A 60 1.34 -18.72 7.10
N GLU A 61 1.29 -19.87 6.47
CA GLU A 61 2.31 -20.34 5.52
C GLU A 61 2.51 -19.37 4.32
N PRO A 62 1.45 -18.85 3.65
CA PRO A 62 1.66 -17.87 2.59
C PRO A 62 2.27 -16.55 3.08
N CYS A 63 1.98 -16.14 4.34
CA CYS A 63 2.60 -14.95 4.94
C CYS A 63 4.10 -15.17 5.15
N ARG A 64 4.49 -16.37 5.63
CA ARG A 64 5.89 -16.76 5.79
C ARG A 64 6.63 -16.75 4.45
N ALA A 65 5.96 -17.11 3.36
CA ALA A 65 6.53 -17.04 2.02
C ALA A 65 6.69 -15.59 1.50
N GLU A 66 5.81 -14.66 1.90
CA GLU A 66 5.86 -13.24 1.54
C GLU A 66 6.93 -12.47 2.32
N THR A 67 7.08 -12.75 3.61
CA THR A 67 7.92 -11.98 4.55
C THR A 67 9.35 -11.71 4.06
N PRO A 68 10.11 -12.68 3.51
CA PRO A 68 11.45 -12.40 2.98
C PRO A 68 11.46 -11.33 1.90
N HIS A 69 10.41 -11.29 1.07
CA HIS A 69 10.25 -10.27 0.04
C HIS A 69 10.00 -8.88 0.65
N LEU A 70 9.13 -8.79 1.66
CA LEU A 70 8.88 -7.53 2.38
C LEU A 70 10.14 -7.01 3.07
N VAL A 71 10.93 -7.87 3.68
CA VAL A 71 12.24 -7.53 4.26
C VAL A 71 13.17 -6.95 3.20
N GLN A 72 13.22 -7.58 2.02
CA GLN A 72 14.02 -7.08 0.90
C GLN A 72 13.52 -5.72 0.39
N LEU A 73 12.20 -5.54 0.20
CA LEU A 73 11.62 -4.27 -0.22
C LEU A 73 11.92 -3.15 0.78
N GLN A 74 11.74 -3.40 2.07
CA GLN A 74 12.09 -2.42 3.10
C GLN A 74 13.57 -2.03 3.02
N LYS A 75 14.47 -3.00 2.94
CA LYS A 75 15.92 -2.75 2.84
C LYS A 75 16.27 -1.93 1.60
N GLN A 76 15.66 -2.23 0.47
CA GLN A 76 15.98 -1.63 -0.83
C GLN A 76 15.43 -0.20 -0.97
N TYR A 77 14.24 0.07 -0.41
CA TYR A 77 13.51 1.30 -0.66
C TYR A 77 13.32 2.19 0.57
N ALA A 78 13.85 1.82 1.75
CA ALA A 78 13.71 2.61 2.98
C ALA A 78 14.24 4.05 2.81
N GLU A 79 15.43 4.22 2.22
CA GLU A 79 16.02 5.53 1.96
C GLU A 79 15.24 6.36 0.93
N GLN A 80 14.47 5.69 0.07
CA GLN A 80 13.56 6.32 -0.88
C GLN A 80 12.19 6.63 -0.28
N GLY A 81 12.00 6.36 1.03
CA GLY A 81 10.82 6.70 1.79
C GLY A 81 9.76 5.60 1.86
N LEU A 82 10.12 4.33 1.59
CA LEU A 82 9.24 3.21 1.90
C LEU A 82 9.23 2.95 3.41
N GLN A 83 8.04 2.68 3.95
CA GLN A 83 7.82 2.14 5.28
C GLN A 83 6.91 0.92 5.20
N VAL A 84 7.46 -0.25 5.49
CA VAL A 84 6.67 -1.47 5.69
C VAL A 84 6.23 -1.53 7.16
N ILE A 85 5.01 -1.99 7.42
CA ILE A 85 4.45 -2.21 8.75
C ILE A 85 3.70 -3.53 8.71
N GLY A 86 4.16 -4.51 9.48
CA GLY A 86 3.45 -5.77 9.66
C GLY A 86 2.38 -5.64 10.75
N LEU A 87 1.15 -5.98 10.40
CA LEU A 87 -0.02 -5.94 11.28
C LEU A 87 -0.45 -7.37 11.60
N ASN A 88 -0.10 -7.84 12.80
CA ASN A 88 -0.45 -9.20 13.23
C ASN A 88 -1.94 -9.30 13.56
N VAL A 89 -2.62 -10.23 12.91
CA VAL A 89 -4.04 -10.55 13.11
C VAL A 89 -4.25 -12.01 13.52
N GLY A 90 -3.20 -12.68 13.98
CA GLY A 90 -3.24 -14.09 14.40
C GLY A 90 -3.91 -14.36 15.75
N GLY A 91 -4.32 -13.31 16.47
CA GLY A 91 -4.92 -13.42 17.80
C GLY A 91 -3.93 -13.21 18.94
N GLU A 92 -4.43 -13.31 20.18
CA GLU A 92 -3.60 -13.05 21.37
C GLU A 92 -2.47 -14.07 21.52
N ASP A 93 -2.72 -15.35 21.28
CA ASP A 93 -1.70 -16.40 21.38
C ASP A 93 -0.58 -16.22 20.35
N ASP A 94 -0.86 -15.62 19.20
CA ASP A 94 0.13 -15.36 18.16
C ASP A 94 1.08 -14.19 18.50
N ARG A 95 0.68 -13.31 19.43
CA ARG A 95 1.53 -12.19 19.88
C ARG A 95 2.83 -12.63 20.50
N GLU A 96 2.82 -13.72 21.24
CA GLU A 96 4.00 -14.27 21.91
C GLU A 96 5.01 -14.83 20.91
N GLU A 97 4.54 -15.24 19.72
CA GLU A 97 5.37 -15.79 18.64
C GLU A 97 6.03 -14.70 17.76
N VAL A 98 5.53 -13.45 17.79
CA VAL A 98 6.01 -12.35 16.94
C VAL A 98 7.52 -12.08 17.11
N PRO A 99 8.11 -12.04 18.31
CA PRO A 99 9.56 -11.83 18.46
C PRO A 99 10.40 -12.96 17.83
N GLY A 100 9.94 -14.21 17.94
CA GLY A 100 10.56 -15.37 17.28
C GLY A 100 10.51 -15.26 15.76
N TYR A 101 9.35 -14.91 15.24
CA TYR A 101 9.12 -14.66 13.82
C TYR A 101 10.01 -13.53 13.27
N ALA A 102 10.07 -12.40 13.98
CA ALA A 102 10.92 -11.28 13.59
C ALA A 102 12.41 -11.68 13.49
N LYS A 103 12.88 -12.46 14.46
CA LYS A 103 14.26 -12.96 14.49
C LYS A 103 14.52 -13.95 13.35
N GLU A 104 13.60 -14.87 13.10
CA GLU A 104 13.71 -15.90 12.05
C GLU A 104 13.90 -15.26 10.66
N PHE A 105 13.10 -14.26 10.33
CA PHE A 105 13.11 -13.59 9.02
C PHE A 105 14.02 -12.36 8.96
N GLY A 106 14.66 -11.96 10.08
CA GLY A 106 15.50 -10.77 10.14
C GLY A 106 14.71 -9.48 9.89
N ILE A 107 13.47 -9.40 10.35
CA ILE A 107 12.59 -8.26 10.17
C ILE A 107 13.14 -7.05 10.93
N GLN A 108 13.27 -5.91 10.24
CA GLN A 108 13.73 -4.64 10.82
C GLN A 108 12.67 -3.53 10.70
N TYR A 109 11.54 -3.81 10.09
CA TYR A 109 10.41 -2.89 10.04
C TYR A 109 9.47 -3.15 11.23
N PRO A 110 8.63 -2.16 11.63
CA PRO A 110 7.71 -2.32 12.75
C PRO A 110 6.74 -3.47 12.55
N LEU A 111 6.61 -4.30 13.59
CA LEU A 111 5.52 -5.25 13.76
C LEU A 111 4.57 -4.69 14.81
N ALA A 112 3.27 -4.80 14.56
CA ALA A 112 2.25 -4.14 15.35
C ALA A 112 0.96 -4.95 15.37
N PHE A 113 0.02 -4.51 16.19
CA PHE A 113 -1.27 -5.16 16.40
C PHE A 113 -2.36 -4.14 16.06
N PRO A 114 -3.14 -4.36 14.99
CA PRO A 114 -4.23 -3.46 14.63
C PRO A 114 -5.32 -3.48 15.69
N ASP A 115 -6.07 -2.39 15.85
CA ASP A 115 -7.35 -2.45 16.51
C ASP A 115 -8.42 -3.08 15.60
N ASP A 116 -9.53 -3.53 16.23
CA ASP A 116 -10.60 -4.22 15.51
C ASP A 116 -11.18 -3.32 14.40
N GLU A 117 -11.31 -2.01 14.68
CA GLU A 117 -11.84 -1.05 13.71
C GLU A 117 -10.98 -0.98 12.44
N LEU A 118 -9.65 -0.98 12.59
CA LEU A 118 -8.74 -1.00 11.44
C LEU A 118 -8.79 -2.33 10.71
N ALA A 119 -8.72 -3.45 11.45
CA ALA A 119 -8.75 -4.79 10.87
C ALA A 119 -10.04 -4.99 10.07
N ASP A 120 -11.20 -4.68 10.63
CA ASP A 120 -12.50 -4.80 9.96
C ASP A 120 -12.58 -3.90 8.72
N ALA A 121 -12.07 -2.68 8.80
CA ALA A 121 -12.13 -1.73 7.69
C ALA A 121 -11.29 -2.17 6.48
N TYR A 122 -10.13 -2.82 6.72
CA TYR A 122 -9.25 -3.28 5.64
C TYR A 122 -9.54 -4.70 5.18
N LEU A 123 -9.78 -5.63 6.10
CA LEU A 123 -10.03 -7.03 5.76
C LEU A 123 -11.50 -7.24 5.33
N GLY A 124 -12.45 -6.57 6.00
CA GLY A 124 -13.88 -6.67 5.68
C GLY A 124 -14.37 -8.10 5.69
N ASP A 125 -15.12 -8.48 4.68
CA ASP A 125 -15.65 -9.84 4.53
C ASP A 125 -14.60 -10.88 4.11
N ASN A 126 -13.39 -10.45 3.70
CA ASN A 126 -12.31 -11.33 3.29
C ASN A 126 -11.19 -11.33 4.33
N GLN A 127 -11.22 -12.31 5.21
CA GLN A 127 -10.25 -12.52 6.29
C GLN A 127 -9.02 -13.36 5.86
N ASN A 128 -8.91 -13.72 4.57
CA ASN A 128 -7.74 -14.47 4.09
C ASN A 128 -6.48 -13.60 4.18
N ILE A 129 -5.41 -14.14 4.74
CA ILE A 129 -4.10 -13.50 4.83
C ILE A 129 -3.06 -14.30 4.01
N PRO A 130 -1.95 -13.65 3.56
CA PRO A 130 -1.59 -12.26 3.76
C PRO A 130 -2.45 -11.28 2.95
N GLN A 131 -2.58 -10.05 3.44
CA GLN A 131 -3.11 -8.94 2.65
C GLN A 131 -2.22 -7.73 2.77
N SER A 132 -1.66 -7.31 1.64
CA SER A 132 -0.80 -6.15 1.57
C SER A 132 -1.50 -4.96 0.92
N PHE A 133 -1.36 -3.78 1.52
CA PHE A 133 -1.94 -2.52 1.06
C PHE A 133 -0.84 -1.50 0.85
N VAL A 134 -0.69 -0.99 -0.36
CA VAL A 134 0.30 0.04 -0.69
C VAL A 134 -0.37 1.40 -0.79
N PHE A 135 0.17 2.37 -0.05
CA PHE A 135 -0.30 3.76 -0.01
C PHE A 135 0.77 4.71 -0.56
N ASP A 136 0.32 5.77 -1.22
CA ASP A 136 1.19 6.86 -1.65
C ASP A 136 1.62 7.76 -0.47
N ARG A 137 2.47 8.74 -0.74
CA ARG A 137 2.97 9.68 0.26
C ARG A 137 1.88 10.58 0.88
N SER A 138 0.73 10.69 0.23
CA SER A 138 -0.45 11.40 0.73
C SER A 138 -1.38 10.53 1.57
N GLY A 139 -1.12 9.22 1.64
CA GLY A 139 -1.94 8.23 2.34
C GLY A 139 -3.12 7.71 1.50
N ASN A 140 -3.10 7.90 0.18
CA ASN A 140 -4.10 7.31 -0.71
C ASN A 140 -3.71 5.88 -1.05
N LEU A 141 -4.71 4.97 -1.01
CA LEU A 141 -4.50 3.59 -1.41
C LEU A 141 -4.19 3.49 -2.91
N ILE A 142 -3.03 2.94 -3.24
CA ILE A 142 -2.63 2.65 -4.62
C ILE A 142 -3.16 1.28 -5.03
N LYS A 143 -2.90 0.24 -4.19
CA LYS A 143 -3.28 -1.14 -4.52
C LYS A 143 -3.39 -2.02 -3.29
N ARG A 144 -4.32 -2.99 -3.34
CA ARG A 144 -4.47 -4.11 -2.40
C ARG A 144 -4.05 -5.40 -3.10
N PHE A 145 -3.34 -6.24 -2.36
CA PHE A 145 -2.99 -7.61 -2.74
C PHE A 145 -3.62 -8.56 -1.73
N ILE A 146 -4.12 -9.70 -2.20
CA ILE A 146 -4.71 -10.75 -1.36
C ILE A 146 -4.02 -12.07 -1.68
N GLY A 147 -3.42 -12.68 -0.67
CA GLY A 147 -2.56 -13.84 -0.82
C GLY A 147 -1.21 -13.50 -1.47
N TYR A 148 -0.30 -14.46 -1.42
CA TYR A 148 1.04 -14.31 -1.98
C TYR A 148 1.37 -15.39 -3.00
N SER A 149 2.02 -14.99 -4.08
CA SER A 149 2.60 -15.84 -5.11
C SER A 149 3.77 -15.10 -5.78
N ASN A 150 4.62 -15.81 -6.51
CA ASN A 150 5.72 -15.15 -7.24
C ASN A 150 5.22 -14.02 -8.16
N ASN A 151 4.10 -14.22 -8.84
CA ASN A 151 3.53 -13.19 -9.73
C ASN A 151 3.02 -11.97 -8.97
N SER A 152 2.31 -12.17 -7.85
CA SER A 152 1.86 -11.06 -7.01
C SER A 152 3.03 -10.34 -6.36
N GLY A 153 4.11 -11.05 -5.99
CA GLY A 153 5.33 -10.44 -5.47
C GLY A 153 6.01 -9.50 -6.48
N VAL A 154 6.18 -9.95 -7.74
CA VAL A 154 6.72 -9.09 -8.81
C VAL A 154 5.87 -7.83 -9.02
N GLU A 155 4.56 -7.98 -8.98
CA GLU A 155 3.64 -6.83 -9.14
C GLU A 155 3.68 -5.92 -7.91
N LEU A 156 3.80 -6.45 -6.69
CA LEU A 156 3.96 -5.68 -5.45
C LEU A 156 5.22 -4.81 -5.52
N GLU A 157 6.37 -5.41 -5.89
CA GLU A 157 7.62 -4.67 -6.09
C GLU A 157 7.47 -3.56 -7.14
N ARG A 158 6.84 -3.86 -8.28
CA ARG A 158 6.58 -2.87 -9.33
C ARG A 158 5.78 -1.67 -8.81
N VAL A 159 4.73 -1.93 -8.02
CA VAL A 159 3.88 -0.89 -7.44
C VAL A 159 4.65 -0.07 -6.42
N VAL A 160 5.38 -0.71 -5.51
CA VAL A 160 6.22 -0.03 -4.51
C VAL A 160 7.27 0.84 -5.19
N LYS A 161 8.02 0.29 -6.16
CA LYS A 161 9.03 1.03 -6.92
C LYS A 161 8.44 2.25 -7.62
N ALA A 162 7.30 2.10 -8.29
CA ALA A 162 6.63 3.24 -8.94
C ALA A 162 6.22 4.31 -7.92
N ALA A 163 5.69 3.91 -6.75
CA ALA A 163 5.26 4.83 -5.71
C ALA A 163 6.43 5.62 -5.09
N VAL A 164 7.57 4.98 -4.82
CA VAL A 164 8.72 5.66 -4.20
C VAL A 164 9.48 6.56 -5.19
N THR A 165 9.41 6.26 -6.50
CA THR A 165 10.07 7.05 -7.56
C THR A 165 9.18 8.19 -8.09
N SER A 166 7.88 8.19 -7.83
CA SER A 166 7.01 9.31 -8.20
C SER A 166 7.34 10.53 -7.37
N SER A 167 7.79 11.60 -8.02
CA SER A 167 7.84 12.94 -7.42
C SER A 167 6.40 13.45 -7.22
N GLN A 168 6.06 13.86 -6.01
CA GLN A 168 4.85 14.65 -5.76
C GLN A 168 4.99 16.04 -6.31
#